data_61c0dbfc941ecfd8fb53cf0f824c8af6
#
_entry.id   61c0dbfc941ecfd8fb53cf0f824c8af6
#
_cell.length_a   1.000
_cell.length_b   1.000
_cell.length_c   1.000
_cell.angle_alpha   90.00
_cell.angle_beta   90.00
_cell.angle_gamma   90.00
#
_symmetry.space_group_name_H-M   'P 1'
#
loop_
_entity.id
_entity.type
_entity.pdbx_description
1 polymer ?
#
loop_
_entity_poly.entity_id
_entity_poly.type
_entity_poly.pdbx_seq_one_letter_code
_entity_poly.pdbx_strand_id
1 'polypeptide(L)'
;ARTDFATEFGPSPESMVMLKQFSQALKKRGTQLMVVYLPSRGLMHEDQSLQPFDKALALANYRAALQRFRDIVVAAAPLDQLVGQVQGDFYLKRDLHWSPTGAEATARVVAKTVSHYPFYDSLPSEEYQTEASGYTAVNGNWQRAIGELCQQNYPLQYTNEYQTTPDSDLLEAEVAPELVLIGTSFSASANQRTNFEGFLRQYLGKDILNMALSGGEE
;
A
#
# COMPACT_ATOMS: atom_id res chain seq x y z
N ALA A 1 23.52 10.52 15.05
CA ALA A 1 23.59 10.00 13.68
C ALA A 1 22.39 10.56 12.93
N ARG A 2 22.60 11.08 11.72
CA ARG A 2 21.48 11.44 10.83
C ARG A 2 20.98 10.15 10.23
N THR A 3 19.72 9.80 10.50
CA THR A 3 19.05 8.68 9.82
C THR A 3 18.89 9.04 8.36
N ASP A 4 19.44 8.23 7.48
CA ASP A 4 19.25 8.39 6.04
C ASP A 4 18.02 7.58 5.61
N PHE A 5 16.88 8.24 5.62
CA PHE A 5 15.60 7.63 5.23
C PHE A 5 15.58 7.11 3.78
N ALA A 6 16.53 7.49 2.95
CA ALA A 6 16.63 6.97 1.61
C ALA A 6 17.32 5.61 1.56
N THR A 7 18.19 5.31 2.53
CA THR A 7 19.00 4.10 2.54
C THR A 7 18.68 3.13 3.67
N GLU A 8 18.00 3.57 4.72
CA GLU A 8 17.65 2.73 5.87
C GLU A 8 16.21 2.23 5.75
N PHE A 9 16.05 0.90 5.77
CA PHE A 9 14.76 0.25 5.64
C PHE A 9 14.58 -0.87 6.66
N GLY A 10 13.33 -1.05 7.03
CA GLY A 10 12.84 -2.21 7.73
C GLY A 10 12.44 -1.94 9.17
N PRO A 11 11.61 -2.84 9.71
CA PRO A 11 11.21 -2.80 11.10
C PRO A 11 12.41 -3.05 12.03
N SER A 12 12.29 -2.57 13.26
CA SER A 12 13.27 -2.87 14.31
C SER A 12 13.35 -4.38 14.60
N PRO A 13 14.45 -4.87 15.19
CA PRO A 13 14.56 -6.26 15.60
C PRO A 13 13.42 -6.71 16.52
N GLU A 14 12.97 -5.84 17.42
CA GLU A 14 11.87 -6.10 18.34
C GLU A 14 10.55 -6.27 17.58
N SER A 15 10.27 -5.37 16.65
CA SER A 15 9.09 -5.46 15.77
C SER A 15 9.10 -6.75 14.94
N MET A 16 10.26 -7.20 14.49
CA MET A 16 10.39 -8.47 13.76
C MET A 16 10.08 -9.68 14.63
N VAL A 17 10.49 -9.65 15.91
CA VAL A 17 10.14 -10.73 16.86
C VAL A 17 8.64 -10.78 17.09
N MET A 18 8.00 -9.62 17.32
CA MET A 18 6.55 -9.54 17.53
C MET A 18 5.79 -10.02 16.28
N LEU A 19 6.21 -9.61 15.10
CA LEU A 19 5.60 -10.01 13.85
C LEU A 19 5.70 -11.52 13.59
N LYS A 20 6.86 -12.11 13.93
CA LYS A 20 7.05 -13.57 13.87
C LYS A 20 6.07 -14.30 14.78
N GLN A 21 5.95 -13.86 16.03
CA GLN A 21 5.03 -14.47 17.00
C GLN A 21 3.57 -14.35 16.54
N PHE A 22 3.19 -13.18 16.03
CA PHE A 22 1.86 -12.92 15.48
C PHE A 22 1.57 -13.82 14.26
N SER A 23 2.49 -13.87 13.30
CA SER A 23 2.35 -14.74 12.13
C SER A 23 2.20 -16.22 12.52
N GLN A 24 2.97 -16.68 13.50
CA GLN A 24 2.86 -18.06 14.00
C GLN A 24 1.50 -18.34 14.67
N ALA A 25 0.97 -17.36 15.42
CA ALA A 25 -0.34 -17.49 16.05
C ALA A 25 -1.46 -17.56 14.99
N LEU A 26 -1.38 -16.75 13.96
CA LEU A 26 -2.31 -16.78 12.82
C LEU A 26 -2.23 -18.12 12.07
N LYS A 27 -1.01 -18.59 11.77
CA LYS A 27 -0.79 -19.85 11.06
C LYS A 27 -1.38 -21.05 11.80
N LYS A 28 -1.32 -21.07 13.14
CA LYS A 28 -1.97 -22.12 13.96
C LYS A 28 -3.50 -22.12 13.81
N ARG A 29 -4.08 -21.02 13.36
CA ARG A 29 -5.51 -20.87 13.08
C ARG A 29 -5.86 -21.01 11.60
N GLY A 30 -4.91 -21.44 10.77
CA GLY A 30 -5.12 -21.58 9.32
C GLY A 30 -5.03 -20.27 8.53
N THR A 31 -4.60 -19.18 9.17
CA THR A 31 -4.52 -17.85 8.51
C THR A 31 -3.10 -17.56 8.05
N GLN A 32 -2.95 -17.18 6.79
CA GLN A 32 -1.69 -16.73 6.22
C GLN A 32 -1.57 -15.22 6.32
N LEU A 33 -0.46 -14.73 6.91
CA LEU A 33 -0.13 -13.31 6.93
C LEU A 33 0.74 -12.95 5.73
N MET A 34 0.42 -11.85 5.07
CA MET A 34 1.27 -11.19 4.09
C MET A 34 1.47 -9.72 4.47
N VAL A 35 2.71 -9.25 4.35
CA VAL A 35 3.08 -7.86 4.58
C VAL A 35 3.18 -7.13 3.25
N VAL A 36 2.55 -5.96 3.18
CA VAL A 36 2.69 -4.99 2.10
C VAL A 36 3.57 -3.85 2.61
N TYR A 37 4.89 -4.00 2.43
CA TYR A 37 5.89 -3.05 2.90
C TYR A 37 6.27 -2.10 1.77
N LEU A 38 5.87 -0.84 1.88
CA LEU A 38 6.00 0.12 0.78
C LEU A 38 7.46 0.56 0.57
N PRO A 39 7.89 0.76 -0.70
CA PRO A 39 9.18 1.37 -0.99
C PRO A 39 9.20 2.84 -0.54
N SER A 40 10.37 3.37 -0.23
CA SER A 40 10.48 4.77 0.15
C SER A 40 10.16 5.71 -1.01
N ARG A 41 9.74 6.94 -0.67
CA ARG A 41 9.52 7.99 -1.66
C ARG A 41 10.77 8.24 -2.52
N GLY A 42 11.96 8.24 -1.93
CA GLY A 42 13.22 8.42 -2.66
C GLY A 42 13.45 7.35 -3.72
N LEU A 43 13.09 6.08 -3.44
CA LEU A 43 13.18 5.00 -4.43
C LEU A 43 12.20 5.16 -5.58
N MET A 44 11.01 5.70 -5.31
CA MET A 44 9.95 5.84 -6.32
C MET A 44 10.06 7.13 -7.13
N HIS A 45 10.68 8.18 -6.58
CA HIS A 45 10.78 9.52 -7.15
C HIS A 45 12.19 10.08 -7.08
N GLU A 46 13.16 9.35 -7.62
CA GLU A 46 14.58 9.77 -7.64
C GLU A 46 14.77 11.12 -8.33
N ASP A 47 14.04 11.36 -9.42
CA ASP A 47 14.08 12.59 -10.19
C ASP A 47 13.60 13.83 -9.42
N GLN A 48 12.88 13.63 -8.32
CA GLN A 48 12.38 14.69 -7.44
C GLN A 48 13.25 14.89 -6.19
N SER A 49 14.32 14.13 -6.04
CA SER A 49 15.23 14.28 -4.91
C SER A 49 16.10 15.53 -5.05
N LEU A 50 16.06 16.40 -4.04
CA LEU A 50 16.93 17.60 -3.99
C LEU A 50 18.37 17.27 -3.61
N GLN A 51 18.63 16.10 -3.05
CA GLN A 51 19.94 15.64 -2.67
C GLN A 51 20.23 14.28 -3.29
N PRO A 52 21.41 14.10 -3.89
CA PRO A 52 21.78 12.78 -4.43
C PRO A 52 21.87 11.76 -3.29
N PHE A 53 21.42 10.56 -3.53
CA PHE A 53 21.60 9.40 -2.67
C PHE A 53 21.94 8.18 -3.51
N ASP A 54 22.54 7.17 -2.88
CA ASP A 54 22.85 5.91 -3.57
C ASP A 54 21.59 5.07 -3.73
N LYS A 55 20.94 5.20 -4.88
CA LYS A 55 19.74 4.45 -5.22
C LYS A 55 19.97 2.94 -5.26
N ALA A 56 21.13 2.50 -5.72
CA ALA A 56 21.46 1.07 -5.79
C ALA A 56 21.56 0.48 -4.39
N LEU A 57 22.21 1.19 -3.46
CA LEU A 57 22.27 0.82 -2.06
C LEU A 57 20.87 0.86 -1.41
N ALA A 58 20.11 1.90 -1.66
CA ALA A 58 18.74 2.02 -1.12
C ALA A 58 17.84 0.86 -1.59
N LEU A 59 17.91 0.49 -2.88
CA LEU A 59 17.16 -0.65 -3.42
C LEU A 59 17.64 -1.98 -2.83
N ALA A 60 18.96 -2.16 -2.66
CA ALA A 60 19.53 -3.35 -2.03
C ALA A 60 19.03 -3.49 -0.57
N ASN A 61 19.05 -2.40 0.19
CA ASN A 61 18.55 -2.38 1.56
C ASN A 61 17.05 -2.66 1.64
N TYR A 62 16.26 -2.11 0.72
CA TYR A 62 14.84 -2.40 0.63
C TYR A 62 14.58 -3.90 0.34
N ARG A 63 15.29 -4.49 -0.61
CA ARG A 63 15.23 -5.94 -0.89
C ARG A 63 15.64 -6.79 0.31
N ALA A 64 16.68 -6.36 1.02
CA ALA A 64 17.09 -7.02 2.26
C ALA A 64 16.01 -6.94 3.34
N ALA A 65 15.28 -5.82 3.45
CA ALA A 65 14.13 -5.71 4.35
C ALA A 65 13.00 -6.67 3.97
N LEU A 66 12.66 -6.79 2.68
CA LEU A 66 11.67 -7.76 2.19
C LEU A 66 12.13 -9.21 2.49
N GLN A 67 13.42 -9.50 2.36
CA GLN A 67 13.97 -10.82 2.67
C GLN A 67 13.84 -11.15 4.16
N ARG A 68 14.08 -10.21 5.06
CA ARG A 68 13.91 -10.42 6.50
C ARG A 68 12.50 -10.88 6.90
N PHE A 69 11.44 -10.39 6.23
CA PHE A 69 10.09 -10.91 6.45
C PHE A 69 9.99 -12.39 6.07
N ARG A 70 10.56 -12.77 4.93
CA ARG A 70 10.57 -14.16 4.48
C ARG A 70 11.35 -15.08 5.43
N ASP A 71 12.45 -14.60 5.97
CA ASP A 71 13.29 -15.36 6.93
C ASP A 71 12.55 -15.71 8.22
N ILE A 72 11.54 -14.91 8.60
CA ILE A 72 10.65 -15.21 9.72
C ILE A 72 9.34 -15.90 9.29
N VAL A 73 9.29 -16.40 8.04
CA VAL A 73 8.13 -17.10 7.47
C VAL A 73 6.88 -16.21 7.38
N VAL A 74 7.09 -14.95 7.10
CA VAL A 74 6.03 -13.98 6.76
C VAL A 74 6.15 -13.64 5.28
N ALA A 75 5.09 -13.84 4.54
CA ALA A 75 5.06 -13.43 3.14
C ALA A 75 5.18 -11.90 3.01
N ALA A 76 5.95 -11.46 2.04
CA ALA A 76 6.07 -10.04 1.71
C ALA A 76 5.81 -9.84 0.21
N ALA A 77 4.91 -8.91 -0.11
CA ALA A 77 4.65 -8.53 -1.49
C ALA A 77 5.93 -7.96 -2.14
N PRO A 78 6.33 -8.43 -3.34
CA PRO A 78 7.60 -8.06 -3.98
C PRO A 78 7.51 -6.68 -4.66
N LEU A 79 7.28 -5.63 -3.87
CA LEU A 79 7.09 -4.28 -4.38
C LEU A 79 8.38 -3.63 -4.91
N ASP A 80 9.54 -4.23 -4.68
CA ASP A 80 10.80 -3.80 -5.28
C ASP A 80 10.77 -3.82 -6.82
N GLN A 81 9.92 -4.65 -7.41
CA GLN A 81 9.70 -4.67 -8.86
C GLN A 81 9.01 -3.41 -9.40
N LEU A 82 8.37 -2.60 -8.56
CA LEU A 82 7.74 -1.35 -8.97
C LEU A 82 8.74 -0.19 -9.14
N VAL A 83 9.94 -0.32 -8.56
CA VAL A 83 10.96 0.75 -8.60
C VAL A 83 11.41 0.98 -10.05
N GLY A 84 11.18 2.20 -10.54
CA GLY A 84 11.49 2.58 -11.93
C GLY A 84 10.53 2.05 -12.99
N GLN A 85 9.43 1.40 -12.60
CA GLN A 85 8.45 0.82 -13.53
C GLN A 85 7.10 1.57 -13.53
N VAL A 86 6.80 2.33 -12.48
CA VAL A 86 5.53 3.05 -12.36
C VAL A 86 5.63 4.36 -13.13
N GLN A 87 4.71 4.57 -14.05
CA GLN A 87 4.58 5.83 -14.78
C GLN A 87 3.69 6.79 -13.98
N GLY A 88 4.20 8.00 -13.76
CA GLY A 88 3.53 9.02 -12.96
C GLY A 88 3.90 8.99 -11.48
N ASP A 89 3.20 9.79 -10.69
CA ASP A 89 3.49 9.94 -9.27
C ASP A 89 2.98 8.72 -8.47
N PHE A 90 3.89 7.93 -7.91
CA PHE A 90 3.54 6.85 -6.98
C PHE A 90 3.01 7.40 -5.65
N TYR A 91 3.59 8.48 -5.16
CA TYR A 91 3.15 9.20 -3.98
C TYR A 91 2.59 10.56 -4.32
N LEU A 92 1.57 10.99 -3.60
CA LEU A 92 1.03 12.34 -3.71
C LEU A 92 2.09 13.37 -3.32
N LYS A 93 2.14 14.50 -4.03
CA LYS A 93 3.06 15.60 -3.72
C LYS A 93 2.64 16.26 -2.39
N ARG A 94 3.62 16.56 -1.55
CA ARG A 94 3.39 17.20 -0.23
C ARG A 94 2.37 16.48 0.66
N ASP A 95 2.29 15.15 0.52
CA ASP A 95 1.43 14.27 1.31
C ASP A 95 2.19 13.02 1.72
N LEU A 96 1.73 12.33 2.75
CA LEU A 96 2.32 11.07 3.19
C LEU A 96 1.96 9.92 2.26
N HIS A 97 0.73 9.95 1.74
CA HIS A 97 0.09 8.82 1.11
C HIS A 97 0.55 8.61 -0.34
N TRP A 98 0.37 7.41 -0.80
CA TRP A 98 0.44 7.11 -2.24
C TRP A 98 -0.64 7.87 -3.03
N SER A 99 -0.42 7.99 -4.33
CA SER A 99 -1.45 8.40 -5.26
C SER A 99 -2.35 7.21 -5.64
N PRO A 100 -3.46 7.43 -6.34
CA PRO A 100 -4.21 6.33 -6.95
C PRO A 100 -3.34 5.43 -7.84
N THR A 101 -2.40 6.02 -8.59
CA THR A 101 -1.43 5.26 -9.41
C THR A 101 -0.56 4.34 -8.56
N GLY A 102 -0.05 4.82 -7.42
CA GLY A 102 0.74 4.00 -6.50
C GLY A 102 -0.09 2.92 -5.83
N ALA A 103 -1.32 3.25 -5.42
CA ALA A 103 -2.26 2.30 -4.85
C ALA A 103 -2.61 1.18 -5.84
N GLU A 104 -2.95 1.54 -7.08
CA GLU A 104 -3.28 0.59 -8.14
C GLU A 104 -2.09 -0.32 -8.48
N ALA A 105 -0.89 0.25 -8.69
CA ALA A 105 0.31 -0.53 -8.98
C ALA A 105 0.61 -1.52 -7.84
N THR A 106 0.45 -1.11 -6.59
CA THR A 106 0.61 -1.97 -5.43
C THR A 106 -0.44 -3.07 -5.40
N ALA A 107 -1.71 -2.74 -5.64
CA ALA A 107 -2.81 -3.70 -5.66
C ALA A 107 -2.58 -4.81 -6.69
N ARG A 108 -2.08 -4.48 -7.90
CA ARG A 108 -1.72 -5.46 -8.93
C ARG A 108 -0.66 -6.45 -8.44
N VAL A 109 0.39 -5.96 -7.77
CA VAL A 109 1.46 -6.82 -7.24
C VAL A 109 0.95 -7.71 -6.13
N VAL A 110 0.15 -7.16 -5.22
CA VAL A 110 -0.45 -7.91 -4.10
C VAL A 110 -1.38 -8.99 -4.65
N ALA A 111 -2.29 -8.65 -5.55
CA ALA A 111 -3.23 -9.59 -6.15
C ALA A 111 -2.51 -10.73 -6.88
N LYS A 112 -1.50 -10.40 -7.69
CA LYS A 112 -0.67 -11.42 -8.35
C LYS A 112 0.04 -12.33 -7.35
N THR A 113 0.49 -11.78 -6.20
CA THR A 113 1.14 -12.60 -5.18
C THR A 113 0.14 -13.52 -4.48
N VAL A 114 -1.03 -13.00 -4.14
CA VAL A 114 -2.11 -13.78 -3.48
C VAL A 114 -2.64 -14.89 -4.39
N SER A 115 -2.78 -14.64 -5.69
CA SER A 115 -3.28 -15.64 -6.63
C SER A 115 -2.39 -16.89 -6.78
N HIS A 116 -1.17 -16.87 -6.28
CA HIS A 116 -0.29 -18.05 -6.26
C HIS A 116 -0.45 -18.92 -4.99
N TYR A 117 -1.28 -18.51 -4.03
CA TYR A 117 -1.52 -19.34 -2.86
C TYR A 117 -2.51 -20.47 -3.16
N PRO A 118 -2.28 -21.67 -2.64
CA PRO A 118 -3.14 -22.84 -2.93
C PRO A 118 -4.61 -22.66 -2.55
N PHE A 119 -4.90 -21.79 -1.58
CA PHE A 119 -6.27 -21.52 -1.14
C PHE A 119 -7.04 -20.57 -2.08
N TYR A 120 -6.34 -19.83 -2.95
CA TYR A 120 -6.94 -18.75 -3.73
C TYR A 120 -8.13 -19.22 -4.60
N ASP A 121 -7.99 -20.37 -5.24
CA ASP A 121 -9.04 -20.91 -6.12
C ASP A 121 -10.27 -21.40 -5.35
N SER A 122 -10.14 -21.65 -4.03
CA SER A 122 -11.26 -22.05 -3.17
C SER A 122 -12.09 -20.88 -2.66
N LEU A 123 -11.57 -19.65 -2.76
CA LEU A 123 -12.29 -18.46 -2.32
C LEU A 123 -13.42 -18.11 -3.29
N PRO A 124 -14.59 -17.65 -2.81
CA PRO A 124 -15.65 -17.11 -3.65
C PRO A 124 -15.11 -16.07 -4.64
N SER A 125 -15.56 -16.12 -5.88
CA SER A 125 -15.15 -15.16 -6.92
C SER A 125 -16.26 -14.14 -7.13
N GLU A 126 -15.84 -12.87 -7.26
CA GLU A 126 -16.70 -11.74 -7.57
C GLU A 126 -15.97 -10.86 -8.58
N GLU A 127 -16.64 -10.46 -9.65
CA GLU A 127 -16.08 -9.51 -10.60
C GLU A 127 -16.32 -8.07 -10.11
N TYR A 128 -15.29 -7.24 -10.19
CA TYR A 128 -15.34 -5.84 -9.79
C TYR A 128 -14.85 -4.95 -10.92
N GLN A 129 -15.54 -3.84 -11.13
CA GLN A 129 -15.14 -2.81 -12.08
C GLN A 129 -14.77 -1.53 -11.32
N THR A 130 -13.64 -0.95 -11.69
CA THR A 130 -13.18 0.33 -11.15
C THR A 130 -13.17 1.38 -12.24
N GLU A 131 -13.88 2.47 -11.99
CA GLU A 131 -13.99 3.60 -12.89
C GLU A 131 -13.58 4.90 -12.21
N ALA A 132 -13.13 5.86 -13.00
CA ALA A 132 -12.91 7.21 -12.52
C ALA A 132 -14.28 7.85 -12.21
N SER A 133 -14.47 8.25 -10.96
CA SER A 133 -15.73 8.83 -10.46
C SER A 133 -15.66 10.34 -10.28
N GLY A 134 -14.48 10.93 -10.32
CA GLY A 134 -14.30 12.36 -10.13
C GLY A 134 -12.85 12.81 -10.31
N TYR A 135 -12.64 14.10 -10.11
CA TYR A 135 -11.33 14.74 -10.11
C TYR A 135 -11.26 15.76 -8.98
N THR A 136 -10.35 15.56 -8.06
CA THR A 136 -10.33 16.32 -6.79
C THR A 136 -8.99 16.97 -6.53
N ALA A 137 -9.02 18.08 -5.80
CA ALA A 137 -7.83 18.75 -5.30
C ALA A 137 -7.35 18.08 -4.01
N VAL A 138 -6.07 17.75 -3.96
CA VAL A 138 -5.42 17.21 -2.77
C VAL A 138 -4.74 18.32 -2.01
N ASN A 139 -5.23 18.56 -0.78
CA ASN A 139 -4.52 19.36 0.21
C ASN A 139 -3.67 18.42 1.07
N GLY A 140 -2.43 18.17 0.64
CA GLY A 140 -1.55 17.19 1.28
C GLY A 140 -1.21 17.54 2.73
N ASN A 141 -0.90 16.53 3.52
CA ASN A 141 -0.60 16.67 4.97
C ASN A 141 0.49 17.72 5.25
N TRP A 142 1.47 17.84 4.35
CA TRP A 142 2.59 18.79 4.49
C TRP A 142 2.39 20.09 3.74
N GLN A 143 1.32 20.23 2.97
CA GLN A 143 1.06 21.42 2.16
C GLN A 143 1.12 22.71 3.00
N ARG A 144 0.40 22.72 4.13
CA ARG A 144 0.37 23.86 5.03
C ARG A 144 1.71 24.08 5.70
N ALA A 145 2.29 23.04 6.30
CA ALA A 145 3.56 23.16 7.02
C ALA A 145 4.70 23.64 6.11
N ILE A 146 4.79 23.11 4.88
CA ILE A 146 5.80 23.57 3.92
C ILE A 146 5.50 25.00 3.48
N GLY A 147 4.23 25.37 3.27
CA GLY A 147 3.84 26.72 2.91
C GLY A 147 4.23 27.74 3.99
N GLU A 148 3.99 27.43 5.25
CA GLU A 148 4.36 28.26 6.40
C GLU A 148 5.89 28.36 6.56
N LEU A 149 6.61 27.25 6.48
CA LEU A 149 8.07 27.22 6.63
C LEU A 149 8.81 27.94 5.50
N CYS A 150 8.34 27.76 4.27
CA CYS A 150 8.97 28.33 3.08
C CYS A 150 8.38 29.69 2.70
N GLN A 151 7.34 30.17 3.39
CA GLN A 151 6.58 31.38 3.09
C GLN A 151 6.13 31.45 1.62
N GLN A 152 5.71 30.31 1.07
CA GLN A 152 5.30 30.15 -0.31
C GLN A 152 3.97 29.40 -0.39
N ASN A 153 3.12 29.83 -1.30
CA ASN A 153 1.91 29.11 -1.66
C ASN A 153 2.21 28.13 -2.80
N TYR A 154 2.09 26.86 -2.52
CA TYR A 154 2.23 25.83 -3.54
C TYR A 154 0.86 25.51 -4.16
N PRO A 155 0.78 25.31 -5.48
CA PRO A 155 -0.47 24.91 -6.13
C PRO A 155 -0.93 23.55 -5.60
N LEU A 156 -2.24 23.36 -5.48
CA LEU A 156 -2.82 22.07 -5.13
C LEU A 156 -2.48 21.04 -6.21
N GLN A 157 -2.26 19.81 -5.77
CA GLN A 157 -2.21 18.67 -6.68
C GLN A 157 -3.64 18.21 -6.95
N TYR A 158 -3.92 17.86 -8.19
CA TYR A 158 -5.19 17.24 -8.57
C TYR A 158 -4.97 15.77 -8.91
N THR A 159 -5.95 14.95 -8.59
CA THR A 159 -5.94 13.52 -8.88
C THR A 159 -7.34 13.02 -9.21
N ASN A 160 -7.42 11.93 -9.97
CA ASN A 160 -8.69 11.24 -10.17
C ASN A 160 -9.15 10.59 -8.86
N GLU A 161 -10.45 10.57 -8.66
CA GLU A 161 -11.13 9.71 -7.71
C GLU A 161 -11.64 8.48 -8.45
N TYR A 162 -11.69 7.37 -7.76
CA TYR A 162 -12.13 6.10 -8.33
C TYR A 162 -13.20 5.47 -7.45
N GLN A 163 -14.11 4.77 -8.09
CA GLN A 163 -15.13 3.97 -7.44
C GLN A 163 -15.07 2.55 -7.98
N THR A 164 -15.16 1.58 -7.10
CA THR A 164 -15.20 0.16 -7.46
C THR A 164 -16.55 -0.41 -7.06
N THR A 165 -17.21 -1.05 -8.00
CA THR A 165 -18.51 -1.70 -7.81
C THR A 165 -18.42 -3.18 -8.19
N PRO A 166 -19.12 -4.08 -7.49
CA PRO A 166 -19.29 -5.43 -7.95
C PRO A 166 -20.13 -5.45 -9.24
N ASP A 167 -19.89 -6.44 -10.09
CA ASP A 167 -20.61 -6.62 -11.35
C ASP A 167 -21.94 -7.37 -11.14
N SER A 168 -22.12 -8.02 -9.99
CA SER A 168 -23.34 -8.70 -9.62
C SER A 168 -24.31 -7.78 -8.88
N ASP A 169 -25.58 -7.80 -9.32
CA ASP A 169 -26.70 -7.15 -8.60
C ASP A 169 -27.17 -7.99 -7.38
N LEU A 170 -26.49 -9.05 -7.07
CA LEU A 170 -26.90 -9.96 -6.00
C LEU A 170 -26.51 -9.36 -4.66
N LEU A 171 -27.52 -8.95 -3.91
CA LEU A 171 -27.46 -8.82 -2.44
C LEU A 171 -27.19 -10.22 -1.88
N GLU A 172 -25.96 -10.71 -2.07
CA GLU A 172 -25.62 -12.05 -1.66
C GLU A 172 -25.34 -12.14 -0.17
N ALA A 173 -25.74 -13.32 0.30
CA ALA A 173 -25.66 -13.82 1.64
C ALA A 173 -24.43 -13.33 2.41
N GLU A 174 -24.67 -12.99 3.67
CA GLU A 174 -23.74 -12.62 4.74
C GLU A 174 -22.60 -13.62 5.01
N VAL A 175 -21.88 -14.02 3.97
CA VAL A 175 -20.64 -14.77 4.16
C VAL A 175 -19.51 -13.76 4.32
N ALA A 176 -18.95 -13.72 5.53
CA ALA A 176 -17.81 -12.84 5.78
C ALA A 176 -16.65 -13.16 4.84
N PRO A 177 -16.04 -12.15 4.19
CA PRO A 177 -14.88 -12.37 3.33
C PRO A 177 -13.75 -13.07 4.07
N GLU A 178 -13.09 -14.03 3.41
CA GLU A 178 -11.95 -14.74 3.98
C GLU A 178 -10.63 -13.97 3.85
N LEU A 179 -10.63 -12.93 2.99
CA LEU A 179 -9.50 -12.01 2.85
C LEU A 179 -9.72 -10.80 3.74
N VAL A 180 -8.75 -10.52 4.60
CA VAL A 180 -8.81 -9.38 5.53
C VAL A 180 -7.65 -8.44 5.24
N LEU A 181 -7.97 -7.18 5.00
CA LEU A 181 -7.00 -6.09 4.86
C LEU A 181 -6.90 -5.34 6.20
N ILE A 182 -5.71 -5.38 6.80
CA ILE A 182 -5.38 -4.60 8.00
C ILE A 182 -4.36 -3.55 7.59
N GLY A 183 -4.55 -2.32 8.02
CA GLY A 183 -3.63 -1.24 7.66
C GLY A 183 -3.95 0.08 8.36
N THR A 184 -3.35 1.13 7.82
CA THR A 184 -3.46 2.50 8.32
C THR A 184 -4.26 3.37 7.34
N SER A 185 -4.15 4.68 7.46
CA SER A 185 -4.74 5.65 6.53
C SER A 185 -4.39 5.43 5.05
N PHE A 186 -3.35 4.66 4.74
CA PHE A 186 -3.01 4.27 3.37
C PHE A 186 -4.08 3.38 2.72
N SER A 187 -4.74 2.54 3.50
CA SER A 187 -5.70 1.55 3.01
C SER A 187 -7.09 1.65 3.66
N ALA A 188 -7.29 2.59 4.60
CA ALA A 188 -8.59 2.77 5.23
C ALA A 188 -9.66 3.18 4.21
N SER A 189 -10.85 2.58 4.32
CA SER A 189 -11.98 2.85 3.41
C SER A 189 -12.40 4.32 3.40
N ALA A 190 -12.18 5.05 4.51
CA ALA A 190 -12.40 6.49 4.58
C ALA A 190 -11.49 7.29 3.62
N ASN A 191 -10.39 6.72 3.17
CA ASN A 191 -9.49 7.33 2.19
C ASN A 191 -9.84 6.90 0.76
N GLN A 192 -11.06 7.20 0.33
CA GLN A 192 -11.57 6.83 -0.99
C GLN A 192 -10.74 7.40 -2.15
N ARG A 193 -9.99 8.49 -1.90
CA ARG A 193 -9.17 9.15 -2.93
C ARG A 193 -8.11 8.24 -3.54
N THR A 194 -7.60 7.26 -2.79
CA THR A 194 -6.58 6.34 -3.30
C THR A 194 -7.14 5.02 -3.79
N ASN A 195 -8.34 4.67 -3.35
CA ASN A 195 -9.11 3.47 -3.77
C ASN A 195 -8.32 2.15 -3.74
N PHE A 196 -7.37 1.99 -2.80
CA PHE A 196 -6.54 0.78 -2.75
C PHE A 196 -7.36 -0.49 -2.58
N GLU A 197 -8.34 -0.48 -1.67
CA GLU A 197 -9.26 -1.60 -1.46
C GLU A 197 -10.00 -1.98 -2.74
N GLY A 198 -10.54 -0.99 -3.46
CA GLY A 198 -11.28 -1.21 -4.70
C GLY A 198 -10.39 -1.81 -5.79
N PHE A 199 -9.20 -1.26 -6.00
CA PHE A 199 -8.23 -1.85 -6.93
C PHE A 199 -7.85 -3.28 -6.53
N LEU A 200 -7.68 -3.54 -5.23
CA LEU A 200 -7.32 -4.86 -4.76
C LEU A 200 -8.46 -5.86 -5.00
N ARG A 201 -9.73 -5.50 -4.75
CA ARG A 201 -10.91 -6.31 -5.10
C ARG A 201 -10.94 -6.62 -6.58
N GLN A 202 -10.78 -5.61 -7.44
CA GLN A 202 -10.79 -5.79 -8.89
C GLN A 202 -9.72 -6.77 -9.37
N TYR A 203 -8.47 -6.62 -8.91
CA TYR A 203 -7.37 -7.48 -9.37
C TYR A 203 -7.36 -8.86 -8.73
N LEU A 204 -7.93 -9.02 -7.56
CA LEU A 204 -8.14 -10.31 -6.93
C LEU A 204 -9.36 -11.04 -7.49
N GLY A 205 -10.40 -10.34 -7.95
CA GLY A 205 -11.68 -10.94 -8.23
C GLY A 205 -12.28 -11.59 -6.99
N LYS A 206 -12.07 -11.00 -5.81
CA LYS A 206 -12.50 -11.52 -4.51
C LYS A 206 -12.94 -10.38 -3.60
N ASP A 207 -13.89 -10.65 -2.74
CA ASP A 207 -14.26 -9.69 -1.70
C ASP A 207 -13.23 -9.64 -0.57
N ILE A 208 -13.17 -8.49 0.11
CA ILE A 208 -12.18 -8.19 1.14
C ILE A 208 -12.88 -7.49 2.29
N LEU A 209 -12.67 -7.99 3.51
CA LEU A 209 -12.99 -7.28 4.72
C LEU A 209 -11.88 -6.26 5.02
N ASN A 210 -12.16 -4.98 4.84
CA ASN A 210 -11.20 -3.93 5.15
C ASN A 210 -11.37 -3.47 6.62
N MET A 211 -10.37 -3.75 7.43
CA MET A 211 -10.26 -3.36 8.84
C MET A 211 -9.16 -2.30 9.07
N ALA A 212 -8.69 -1.65 8.02
CA ALA A 212 -7.69 -0.60 8.15
C ALA A 212 -8.30 0.65 8.82
N LEU A 213 -7.52 1.24 9.72
CA LEU A 213 -7.92 2.44 10.47
C LEU A 213 -7.02 3.61 10.09
N SER A 214 -7.62 4.76 9.85
CA SER A 214 -6.85 6.00 9.80
C SER A 214 -6.25 6.25 11.18
N GLY A 215 -4.97 6.63 11.23
CA GLY A 215 -4.36 7.08 12.48
C GLY A 215 -5.19 8.21 13.05
N GLY A 216 -5.76 7.99 14.23
CA GLY A 216 -6.57 8.99 14.87
C GLY A 216 -5.73 10.22 15.18
N GLU A 217 -6.32 11.38 15.00
CA GLU A 217 -5.91 12.54 15.75
C GLU A 217 -6.23 12.23 17.22
N GLU A 218 -5.21 11.87 18.00
CA GLU A 218 -5.24 11.96 19.44
C GLU A 218 -4.82 13.36 19.87
#